data_0ac811bc76baa360763c5318f4f52530
#
_entry.id   0ac811bc76baa360763c5318f4f52530
#
_cell.length_a   1.000
_cell.length_b   1.000
_cell.length_c   1.000
_cell.angle_alpha   90.00
_cell.angle_beta   90.00
_cell.angle_gamma   90.00
#
_symmetry.space_group_name_H-M   'P 1'
#
loop_
_entity.id
_entity.type
_entity.pdbx_description
1 polymer ?
#
loop_
_entity_poly.entity_id
_entity_poly.type
_entity_poly.pdbx_seq_one_letter_code
_entity_poly.pdbx_strand_id
1 'polypeptide(L)'
;MLLLGGGAIALPAQSGVQVTPMAQAILLASRSDPVPLGGALNELRVVQPILTLDARALRGLLIGTGTLNFEAVTMPGGELSSAVWGEGFVDRRHPHTVVHELNIAGVDLLGGLDGRGRIGVVLGKGFVPFGTDDPMSRWLSRYPVNHHLAQIVERAIAVAQYDVGKVTIEGALFNGDEPERPDQWPLIKQQDGTWRFGDSWSARLTLRPVAGLELQGSQANAHSPEHRPGAGGDAVKSSVSARWKDSPHWGERYLLAEWARTSELEGTFVFQSVLVEGMLRRGRWSGRFRLERTDRPEEERLDDPFRSRRPHLENSILGISRWSLNTLGLATDLARPGGMLQLMLFVEGTFGQVKKLDDGIFDPIGLYGTTSVGELRIGFSAGWGMRNHRMGRYGVLASAHADHDASGMSNH
;
A
#
# COMPACT_ATOMS: atom_id res chain seq x y z
N MET A 1 -30.67 22.65 5.87
CA MET A 1 -30.60 21.20 5.61
C MET A 1 -30.43 21.02 4.10
N LEU A 2 -29.20 21.11 3.62
CA LEU A 2 -28.87 20.96 2.21
C LEU A 2 -28.59 19.49 1.94
N LEU A 3 -29.51 18.84 1.24
CA LEU A 3 -29.35 17.50 0.67
C LEU A 3 -28.39 17.64 -0.53
N LEU A 4 -27.12 17.31 -0.34
CA LEU A 4 -26.23 17.02 -1.44
C LEU A 4 -26.61 15.65 -2.00
N GLY A 5 -27.54 15.65 -2.93
CA GLY A 5 -27.84 14.52 -3.80
C GLY A 5 -26.69 14.37 -4.78
N GLY A 6 -25.66 13.59 -4.40
CA GLY A 6 -24.58 13.18 -5.29
C GLY A 6 -25.08 12.11 -6.25
N GLY A 7 -25.81 12.50 -7.27
CA GLY A 7 -26.05 11.64 -8.44
C GLY A 7 -24.74 11.43 -9.15
N ALA A 8 -24.40 10.18 -9.51
CA ALA A 8 -23.40 9.92 -10.52
C ALA A 8 -23.77 10.74 -11.77
N ILE A 9 -22.90 11.65 -12.16
CA ILE A 9 -23.08 12.41 -13.41
C ILE A 9 -22.86 11.43 -14.55
N ALA A 10 -23.93 10.71 -14.90
CA ALA A 10 -23.96 9.92 -16.13
C ALA A 10 -24.12 10.89 -17.30
N LEU A 11 -23.02 11.23 -17.95
CA LEU A 11 -23.04 11.92 -19.22
C LEU A 11 -23.54 10.97 -20.31
N PRO A 12 -24.27 11.46 -21.33
CA PRO A 12 -25.04 10.61 -22.25
C PRO A 12 -24.18 9.66 -23.09
N ALA A 13 -24.71 8.47 -23.30
CA ALA A 13 -24.10 7.19 -23.66
C ALA A 13 -23.66 7.03 -25.13
N GLN A 14 -23.05 7.98 -25.80
CA GLN A 14 -22.55 7.72 -27.19
C GLN A 14 -21.07 7.98 -27.46
N SER A 15 -20.34 8.67 -26.59
CA SER A 15 -18.88 8.82 -26.66
C SER A 15 -18.28 9.37 -25.34
N GLY A 16 -18.99 9.20 -24.23
CA GLY A 16 -18.69 9.88 -22.99
C GLY A 16 -17.55 9.24 -22.20
N VAL A 17 -16.70 10.07 -21.61
CA VAL A 17 -15.80 9.68 -20.53
C VAL A 17 -16.64 9.54 -19.25
N GLN A 18 -16.57 8.37 -18.62
CA GLN A 18 -17.16 8.15 -17.29
C GLN A 18 -16.10 8.44 -16.24
N VAL A 19 -16.37 9.37 -15.32
CA VAL A 19 -15.47 9.70 -14.21
C VAL A 19 -16.09 9.25 -12.91
N THR A 20 -15.32 8.52 -12.12
CA THR A 20 -15.71 8.03 -10.78
C THR A 20 -14.78 8.65 -9.73
N PRO A 21 -15.25 9.64 -8.95
CA PRO A 21 -14.49 10.18 -7.84
C PRO A 21 -14.57 9.26 -6.63
N MET A 22 -13.44 9.08 -5.94
CA MET A 22 -13.32 8.37 -4.69
C MET A 22 -12.51 9.20 -3.70
N ALA A 23 -12.78 9.14 -2.42
CA ALA A 23 -12.06 9.88 -1.40
C ALA A 23 -12.02 9.11 -0.09
N GLN A 24 -10.97 9.36 0.71
CA GLN A 24 -10.82 8.81 2.04
C GLN A 24 -10.07 9.78 2.94
N ALA A 25 -10.37 9.75 4.23
CA ALA A 25 -9.55 10.34 5.28
C ALA A 25 -9.85 9.65 6.61
N ILE A 26 -8.86 9.60 7.49
CA ILE A 26 -8.97 9.03 8.83
C ILE A 26 -8.53 10.08 9.85
N LEU A 27 -9.42 10.47 10.74
CA LEU A 27 -9.05 11.22 11.95
C LEU A 27 -8.66 10.22 13.04
N LEU A 28 -7.44 10.32 13.52
CA LEU A 28 -6.82 9.34 14.40
C LEU A 28 -6.25 10.00 15.65
N ALA A 29 -6.63 9.50 16.82
CA ALA A 29 -5.94 9.70 18.09
C ALA A 29 -5.15 8.43 18.42
N SER A 30 -3.88 8.56 18.79
CA SER A 30 -3.04 7.45 19.18
C SER A 30 -2.22 7.74 20.42
N ARG A 31 -1.92 6.66 21.17
CA ARG A 31 -0.93 6.63 22.24
C ARG A 31 0.03 5.49 22.01
N SER A 32 1.28 5.83 21.84
CA SER A 32 2.39 4.87 21.67
C SER A 32 3.27 4.85 22.93
N ASP A 33 3.64 3.66 23.41
CA ASP A 33 4.45 3.46 24.60
C ASP A 33 5.28 2.17 24.47
N PRO A 34 6.59 2.22 24.61
CA PRO A 34 7.45 3.39 24.77
C PRO A 34 7.72 4.12 23.45
N VAL A 35 8.24 5.33 23.54
CA VAL A 35 8.88 6.04 22.42
C VAL A 35 10.40 6.03 22.58
N PRO A 36 11.18 6.33 21.54
CA PRO A 36 12.62 6.51 21.67
C PRO A 36 12.96 7.48 22.82
N LEU A 37 13.98 7.13 23.61
CA LEU A 37 14.41 7.82 24.83
C LEU A 37 13.42 7.73 26.02
N GLY A 38 12.41 6.87 25.92
CA GLY A 38 11.46 6.56 26.99
C GLY A 38 10.24 7.48 27.03
N GLY A 39 9.21 7.03 27.74
CA GLY A 39 7.93 7.73 27.88
C GLY A 39 6.88 7.28 26.86
N ALA A 40 5.81 8.05 26.73
CA ALA A 40 4.71 7.79 25.83
C ALA A 40 4.40 9.02 24.96
N LEU A 41 4.01 8.78 23.71
CA LEU A 41 3.60 9.82 22.76
C LEU A 41 2.09 9.75 22.53
N ASN A 42 1.41 10.88 22.68
CA ASN A 42 0.02 11.03 22.30
C ASN A 42 -0.08 11.95 21.08
N GLU A 43 -0.82 11.51 20.06
CA GLU A 43 -0.97 12.25 18.82
C GLU A 43 -2.43 12.32 18.39
N LEU A 44 -2.79 13.40 17.72
CA LEU A 44 -4.06 13.57 17.02
C LEU A 44 -3.75 14.06 15.61
N ARG A 45 -4.19 13.34 14.59
CA ARG A 45 -3.84 13.66 13.21
C ARG A 45 -4.88 13.16 12.22
N VAL A 46 -4.78 13.66 10.99
CA VAL A 46 -5.53 13.16 9.85
C VAL A 46 -4.56 12.36 8.98
N VAL A 47 -4.81 11.07 8.82
CA VAL A 47 -4.00 10.16 8.02
C VAL A 47 -4.78 9.70 6.78
N GLN A 48 -4.06 9.31 5.73
CA GLN A 48 -4.61 8.84 4.47
C GLN A 48 -5.67 9.79 3.86
N PRO A 49 -5.45 11.13 3.83
CA PRO A 49 -6.35 12.04 3.16
C PRO A 49 -6.09 11.95 1.65
N ILE A 50 -6.82 11.08 0.96
CA ILE A 50 -6.64 10.80 -0.46
C ILE A 50 -7.89 11.15 -1.26
N LEU A 51 -7.66 11.59 -2.50
CA LEU A 51 -8.66 11.80 -3.54
C LEU A 51 -8.24 11.04 -4.77
N THR A 52 -9.06 10.10 -5.24
CA THR A 52 -8.82 9.33 -6.46
C THR A 52 -9.89 9.63 -7.50
N LEU A 53 -9.46 9.76 -8.75
CA LEU A 53 -10.33 9.89 -9.92
C LEU A 53 -10.01 8.76 -10.90
N ASP A 54 -11.01 7.90 -11.16
CA ASP A 54 -10.96 6.95 -12.25
C ASP A 54 -11.76 7.49 -13.43
N ALA A 55 -11.13 7.60 -14.59
CA ALA A 55 -11.76 8.03 -15.83
C ALA A 55 -11.75 6.87 -16.85
N ARG A 56 -12.91 6.45 -17.32
CA ARG A 56 -13.05 5.40 -18.33
C ARG A 56 -13.55 5.99 -19.65
N ALA A 57 -12.85 5.69 -20.73
CA ALA A 57 -13.17 6.12 -22.08
C ALA A 57 -13.20 4.93 -23.05
N LEU A 58 -13.66 5.17 -24.28
CA LEU A 58 -13.70 4.16 -25.34
C LEU A 58 -14.34 2.84 -24.90
N ARG A 59 -15.49 2.92 -24.23
CA ARG A 59 -16.23 1.76 -23.67
C ARG A 59 -15.39 0.95 -22.65
N GLY A 60 -14.51 1.61 -21.91
CA GLY A 60 -13.64 0.99 -20.90
C GLY A 60 -12.33 0.42 -21.43
N LEU A 61 -12.03 0.57 -22.72
CA LEU A 61 -10.72 0.17 -23.28
C LEU A 61 -9.59 1.07 -22.79
N LEU A 62 -9.90 2.30 -22.38
CA LEU A 62 -8.94 3.24 -21.83
C LEU A 62 -9.37 3.65 -20.43
N ILE A 63 -8.48 3.49 -19.47
CA ILE A 63 -8.69 3.86 -18.06
C ILE A 63 -7.56 4.80 -17.64
N GLY A 64 -7.93 5.98 -17.15
CA GLY A 64 -7.00 6.91 -16.50
C GLY A 64 -7.25 6.89 -15.00
N THR A 65 -6.22 6.76 -14.20
CA THR A 65 -6.29 6.83 -12.72
C THR A 65 -5.39 7.95 -12.22
N GLY A 66 -5.95 8.82 -11.38
CA GLY A 66 -5.20 9.85 -10.67
C GLY A 66 -5.54 9.84 -9.20
N THR A 67 -4.54 9.70 -8.34
CA THR A 67 -4.67 9.73 -6.87
C THR A 67 -3.80 10.83 -6.29
N LEU A 68 -4.42 11.74 -5.55
CA LEU A 68 -3.73 12.76 -4.75
C LEU A 68 -3.70 12.31 -3.29
N ASN A 69 -2.53 12.40 -2.66
CA ASN A 69 -2.31 12.15 -1.24
C ASN A 69 -1.91 13.48 -0.56
N PHE A 70 -2.66 13.88 0.46
CA PHE A 70 -2.46 15.14 1.16
C PHE A 70 -1.77 14.95 2.52
N GLU A 71 -1.15 13.81 2.79
CA GLU A 71 -0.43 13.55 4.05
C GLU A 71 0.71 14.56 4.28
N ALA A 72 1.35 15.02 3.20
CA ALA A 72 2.34 16.10 3.31
C ALA A 72 1.79 17.41 3.92
N VAL A 73 0.48 17.62 3.87
CA VAL A 73 -0.20 18.78 4.47
C VAL A 73 -0.68 18.47 5.89
N THR A 74 -1.24 17.28 6.09
CA THR A 74 -1.85 16.89 7.38
C THR A 74 -0.83 16.36 8.38
N MET A 75 0.32 15.89 7.91
CA MET A 75 1.41 15.35 8.71
C MET A 75 2.78 15.87 8.22
N PRO A 76 3.02 17.19 8.23
CA PRO A 76 4.22 17.77 7.61
C PRO A 76 5.53 17.36 8.30
N GLY A 77 5.49 16.93 9.55
CA GLY A 77 6.63 16.36 10.30
C GLY A 77 6.77 14.86 10.17
N GLY A 78 5.89 14.20 9.40
CA GLY A 78 5.78 12.75 9.36
C GLY A 78 5.21 12.18 10.67
N GLU A 79 5.18 10.89 10.78
CA GLU A 79 4.65 10.19 11.92
C GLU A 79 5.75 9.66 12.85
N LEU A 80 5.63 9.90 14.16
CA LEU A 80 6.43 9.23 15.17
C LEU A 80 5.57 8.16 15.84
N SER A 81 5.62 6.95 15.34
CA SER A 81 5.13 5.82 16.09
C SER A 81 6.31 5.10 16.74
N SER A 82 6.29 5.00 18.04
CA SER A 82 7.33 4.29 18.78
C SER A 82 7.28 2.78 18.55
N ALA A 83 6.11 2.25 18.26
CA ALA A 83 5.96 0.83 17.96
C ALA A 83 6.59 0.45 16.63
N VAL A 84 6.77 1.43 15.73
CA VAL A 84 7.39 1.25 14.42
C VAL A 84 8.28 2.46 14.16
N TRP A 85 9.48 2.44 14.72
CA TRP A 85 10.41 3.56 14.63
C TRP A 85 10.81 3.83 13.18
N GLY A 86 10.51 5.06 12.72
CA GLY A 86 10.74 5.48 11.35
C GLY A 86 9.77 4.91 10.30
N GLU A 87 8.86 4.04 10.71
CA GLU A 87 7.74 3.55 9.92
C GLU A 87 6.47 3.72 10.73
N GLY A 88 5.52 4.32 10.17
CA GLY A 88 4.21 4.54 10.75
C GLY A 88 3.19 4.54 9.64
N PHE A 89 2.28 5.49 9.64
CA PHE A 89 1.42 5.73 8.49
C PHE A 89 2.18 6.34 7.32
N VAL A 90 3.16 7.18 7.63
CA VAL A 90 4.06 7.77 6.64
C VAL A 90 5.45 7.27 6.95
N ASP A 91 6.10 6.65 5.99
CA ASP A 91 7.52 6.40 6.08
C ASP A 91 8.26 7.73 5.99
N ARG A 92 9.05 8.02 6.98
CA ARG A 92 9.77 9.27 7.07
C ARG A 92 10.93 9.37 6.10
N ARG A 93 11.45 8.22 5.66
CA ARG A 93 12.46 8.14 4.61
C ARG A 93 11.87 8.45 3.24
N HIS A 94 10.65 7.97 3.02
CA HIS A 94 9.96 7.97 1.74
C HIS A 94 8.56 8.57 1.90
N PRO A 95 8.47 9.91 2.06
CA PRO A 95 7.17 10.54 2.21
C PRO A 95 6.35 10.30 0.95
N HIS A 96 5.09 9.97 1.15
CA HIS A 96 4.16 9.87 0.04
C HIS A 96 4.09 11.19 -0.72
N THR A 97 4.18 11.11 -2.04
CA THR A 97 4.10 12.29 -2.89
C THR A 97 2.65 12.76 -3.02
N VAL A 98 2.46 14.07 -3.21
CA VAL A 98 1.13 14.65 -3.42
C VAL A 98 0.42 14.00 -4.61
N VAL A 99 1.12 13.79 -5.71
CA VAL A 99 0.60 12.97 -6.83
C VAL A 99 1.02 11.52 -6.58
N HIS A 100 0.19 10.78 -5.88
CA HIS A 100 0.47 9.41 -5.47
C HIS A 100 0.41 8.43 -6.65
N GLU A 101 -0.61 8.58 -7.51
CA GLU A 101 -0.74 7.84 -8.77
C GLU A 101 -1.18 8.80 -9.89
N LEU A 102 -0.65 8.61 -11.07
CA LEU A 102 -1.10 9.24 -12.31
C LEU A 102 -0.74 8.35 -13.48
N ASN A 103 -1.68 7.55 -13.94
CA ASN A 103 -1.41 6.57 -14.99
C ASN A 103 -2.57 6.45 -15.96
N ILE A 104 -2.25 5.86 -17.11
CA ILE A 104 -3.20 5.51 -18.15
C ILE A 104 -3.01 4.04 -18.51
N ALA A 105 -4.11 3.31 -18.60
CA ALA A 105 -4.15 1.90 -18.94
C ALA A 105 -4.97 1.67 -20.22
N GLY A 106 -4.37 1.00 -21.18
CA GLY A 106 -5.09 0.36 -22.28
C GLY A 106 -5.48 -1.06 -21.87
N VAL A 107 -6.77 -1.37 -21.90
CA VAL A 107 -7.32 -2.67 -21.51
C VAL A 107 -7.82 -3.39 -22.75
N ASP A 108 -7.54 -4.68 -22.87
CA ASP A 108 -8.03 -5.52 -23.96
C ASP A 108 -7.60 -5.00 -25.36
N LEU A 109 -6.32 -4.69 -25.49
CA LEU A 109 -5.74 -4.09 -26.70
C LEU A 109 -5.88 -4.94 -27.97
N LEU A 110 -6.14 -6.24 -27.83
CA LEU A 110 -6.35 -7.17 -28.94
C LEU A 110 -7.82 -7.46 -29.24
N GLY A 111 -8.76 -6.75 -28.58
CA GLY A 111 -10.18 -6.74 -28.92
C GLY A 111 -10.91 -8.03 -28.58
N GLY A 112 -10.77 -8.52 -27.33
CA GLY A 112 -11.56 -9.63 -26.80
C GLY A 112 -11.47 -10.86 -27.69
N LEU A 113 -10.27 -11.36 -27.90
CA LEU A 113 -10.05 -12.62 -28.62
C LEU A 113 -10.80 -13.73 -27.88
N ASP A 114 -12.00 -14.04 -28.34
CA ASP A 114 -12.93 -15.00 -27.72
C ASP A 114 -12.19 -16.18 -27.08
N GLY A 115 -12.16 -16.23 -25.74
CA GLY A 115 -11.48 -17.25 -24.96
C GLY A 115 -9.95 -17.20 -24.89
N ARG A 116 -9.29 -16.25 -25.55
CA ARG A 116 -7.81 -16.14 -25.57
C ARG A 116 -7.21 -15.22 -24.53
N GLY A 117 -8.05 -14.56 -23.73
CA GLY A 117 -7.60 -13.64 -22.69
C GLY A 117 -7.49 -12.17 -23.13
N ARG A 118 -7.15 -11.30 -22.20
CA ARG A 118 -7.06 -9.86 -22.37
C ARG A 118 -5.61 -9.38 -22.19
N ILE A 119 -5.13 -8.53 -23.08
CA ILE A 119 -3.82 -7.89 -22.96
C ILE A 119 -4.03 -6.41 -22.63
N GLY A 120 -3.29 -5.91 -21.64
CA GLY A 120 -3.27 -4.53 -21.23
C GLY A 120 -1.87 -3.97 -21.11
N VAL A 121 -1.77 -2.66 -21.20
CA VAL A 121 -0.54 -1.89 -20.94
C VAL A 121 -0.89 -0.70 -20.05
N VAL A 122 -0.04 -0.42 -19.07
CA VAL A 122 -0.18 0.74 -18.17
C VAL A 122 1.09 1.56 -18.22
N LEU A 123 0.93 2.87 -18.34
CA LEU A 123 2.04 3.83 -18.35
C LEU A 123 1.75 4.97 -17.40
N GLY A 124 2.75 5.43 -16.66
CA GLY A 124 2.64 6.60 -15.79
C GLY A 124 3.37 6.45 -14.46
N LYS A 125 2.79 7.06 -13.43
CA LYS A 125 3.24 6.94 -12.06
C LYS A 125 2.28 6.05 -11.27
N GLY A 126 2.82 5.16 -10.44
CA GLY A 126 2.00 4.30 -9.59
C GLY A 126 2.80 3.20 -8.90
N PHE A 127 2.10 2.14 -8.54
CA PHE A 127 2.66 0.98 -7.86
C PHE A 127 3.20 -0.02 -8.88
N VAL A 128 4.35 -0.56 -8.57
CA VAL A 128 4.92 -1.66 -9.36
C VAL A 128 4.12 -2.94 -9.09
N PRO A 129 3.87 -3.82 -10.07
CA PRO A 129 3.23 -5.12 -9.86
C PRO A 129 4.14 -6.06 -9.04
N PHE A 130 4.21 -5.80 -7.75
CA PHE A 130 4.93 -6.55 -6.73
C PHE A 130 4.11 -6.58 -5.44
N GLY A 131 4.12 -7.73 -4.73
CA GLY A 131 3.35 -7.89 -3.50
C GLY A 131 1.83 -7.93 -3.69
N THR A 132 1.10 -7.79 -2.60
CA THR A 132 -0.36 -7.99 -2.55
C THR A 132 -1.11 -6.68 -2.77
N ASP A 133 -1.54 -6.03 -1.71
CA ASP A 133 -2.34 -4.80 -1.74
C ASP A 133 -1.64 -3.71 -0.97
N ASP A 134 -1.84 -2.48 -1.40
CA ASP A 134 -1.38 -1.31 -0.65
C ASP A 134 -1.99 -1.28 0.75
N PRO A 135 -1.23 -0.92 1.80
CA PRO A 135 -1.73 -0.79 3.16
C PRO A 135 -2.93 0.15 3.30
N MET A 136 -3.03 1.20 2.48
CA MET A 136 -4.19 2.10 2.47
C MET A 136 -5.50 1.40 2.06
N SER A 137 -5.39 0.27 1.36
CA SER A 137 -6.52 -0.57 0.96
C SER A 137 -6.86 -1.65 1.98
N ARG A 138 -6.11 -1.77 3.08
CA ARG A 138 -6.28 -2.81 4.09
C ARG A 138 -7.24 -2.38 5.21
N TRP A 139 -7.60 -3.33 6.08
CA TRP A 139 -8.66 -3.11 7.08
C TRP A 139 -8.21 -2.42 8.36
N LEU A 140 -6.93 -2.51 8.72
CA LEU A 140 -6.35 -1.85 9.89
C LEU A 140 -5.79 -0.49 9.51
N SER A 141 -5.96 0.49 10.38
CA SER A 141 -5.49 1.85 10.16
C SER A 141 -3.96 1.96 10.18
N ARG A 142 -3.31 1.03 10.87
CA ARG A 142 -1.86 0.97 10.97
C ARG A 142 -1.27 0.23 9.77
N TYR A 143 -0.22 0.79 9.17
CA TYR A 143 0.56 0.09 8.17
C TYR A 143 1.28 -1.11 8.78
N PRO A 144 1.43 -2.22 8.06
CA PRO A 144 2.27 -3.32 8.52
C PRO A 144 3.74 -2.92 8.51
N VAL A 145 4.53 -3.47 9.43
CA VAL A 145 5.98 -3.22 9.49
C VAL A 145 6.70 -3.67 8.21
N ASN A 146 6.10 -4.59 7.48
CA ASN A 146 6.68 -5.14 6.26
C ASN A 146 6.36 -4.37 4.98
N HIS A 147 5.71 -3.20 5.04
CA HIS A 147 5.18 -2.61 3.80
C HIS A 147 6.26 -2.27 2.77
N HIS A 148 7.45 -1.84 3.20
CA HIS A 148 8.59 -1.65 2.30
C HIS A 148 9.17 -2.96 1.75
N LEU A 149 9.08 -4.07 2.48
CA LEU A 149 9.51 -5.38 2.00
C LEU A 149 8.52 -5.96 0.99
N ALA A 150 7.22 -5.73 1.24
CA ALA A 150 6.11 -6.36 0.53
C ALA A 150 5.58 -5.55 -0.65
N GLN A 151 6.08 -4.33 -0.88
CA GLN A 151 5.60 -3.41 -1.91
C GLN A 151 6.74 -2.62 -2.56
N ILE A 152 6.46 -2.06 -3.75
CA ILE A 152 7.26 -1.06 -4.44
C ILE A 152 6.27 -0.01 -4.95
N VAL A 153 6.29 1.18 -4.36
CA VAL A 153 5.28 2.23 -4.58
C VAL A 153 5.88 3.46 -5.24
N GLU A 154 5.02 4.27 -5.85
CA GLU A 154 5.34 5.62 -6.35
C GLU A 154 6.49 5.68 -7.38
N ARG A 155 6.54 4.72 -8.29
CA ARG A 155 7.53 4.69 -9.38
C ARG A 155 6.94 5.22 -10.70
N ALA A 156 7.82 5.67 -11.60
CA ALA A 156 7.47 5.70 -13.01
C ALA A 156 7.43 4.26 -13.52
N ILE A 157 6.33 3.86 -14.12
CA ILE A 157 6.04 2.48 -14.50
C ILE A 157 5.64 2.34 -15.97
N ALA A 158 6.07 1.25 -16.57
CA ALA A 158 5.51 0.67 -17.79
C ALA A 158 5.19 -0.79 -17.52
N VAL A 159 3.89 -1.13 -17.48
CA VAL A 159 3.42 -2.46 -17.13
C VAL A 159 2.76 -3.12 -18.32
N ALA A 160 3.10 -4.36 -18.61
CA ALA A 160 2.37 -5.24 -19.52
C ALA A 160 1.59 -6.27 -18.70
N GLN A 161 0.34 -6.52 -19.09
CA GLN A 161 -0.59 -7.42 -18.39
C GLN A 161 -1.20 -8.41 -19.36
N TYR A 162 -1.34 -9.66 -18.94
CA TYR A 162 -2.11 -10.67 -19.64
C TYR A 162 -3.03 -11.41 -18.66
N ASP A 163 -4.32 -11.39 -18.92
CA ASP A 163 -5.35 -12.03 -18.11
C ASP A 163 -6.07 -13.10 -18.92
N VAL A 164 -6.07 -14.33 -18.45
CA VAL A 164 -6.77 -15.46 -19.07
C VAL A 164 -7.48 -16.28 -17.99
N GLY A 165 -8.79 -16.01 -17.87
CA GLY A 165 -9.66 -16.69 -16.91
C GLY A 165 -9.20 -16.56 -15.45
N LYS A 166 -8.56 -17.60 -14.93
CA LYS A 166 -8.10 -17.66 -13.54
C LYS A 166 -6.66 -17.18 -13.31
N VAL A 167 -5.97 -16.79 -14.36
CA VAL A 167 -4.54 -16.45 -14.33
C VAL A 167 -4.34 -15.04 -14.84
N THR A 168 -3.59 -14.22 -14.08
CA THR A 168 -3.06 -12.94 -14.56
C THR A 168 -1.54 -12.94 -14.41
N ILE A 169 -0.86 -12.53 -15.46
CA ILE A 169 0.59 -12.33 -15.49
C ILE A 169 0.83 -10.85 -15.73
N GLU A 170 1.71 -10.26 -14.95
CA GLU A 170 2.12 -8.87 -15.06
C GLU A 170 3.64 -8.79 -15.09
N GLY A 171 4.18 -7.96 -15.97
CA GLY A 171 5.59 -7.60 -16.01
C GLY A 171 5.73 -6.10 -16.09
N ALA A 172 6.71 -5.53 -15.41
CA ALA A 172 6.96 -4.10 -15.44
C ALA A 172 8.43 -3.75 -15.58
N LEU A 173 8.66 -2.61 -16.24
CA LEU A 173 9.88 -1.83 -16.15
C LEU A 173 9.58 -0.57 -15.37
N PHE A 174 10.50 -0.15 -14.52
CA PHE A 174 10.32 1.04 -13.69
C PHE A 174 11.68 1.69 -13.36
N ASN A 175 11.67 2.87 -12.76
CA ASN A 175 12.87 3.46 -12.17
C ASN A 175 13.03 2.95 -10.74
N GLY A 176 14.26 2.62 -10.33
CA GLY A 176 14.51 2.08 -9.00
C GLY A 176 14.35 3.09 -7.87
N ASP A 177 14.63 4.37 -8.14
CA ASP A 177 14.64 5.41 -7.11
C ASP A 177 13.24 5.69 -6.53
N GLU A 178 13.19 5.85 -5.22
CA GLU A 178 12.01 6.34 -4.51
C GLU A 178 11.98 7.87 -4.44
N PRO A 179 10.79 8.49 -4.47
CA PRO A 179 10.68 9.91 -4.19
C PRO A 179 11.11 10.22 -2.75
N GLU A 180 11.94 11.25 -2.57
CA GLU A 180 12.42 11.69 -1.25
C GLU A 180 11.59 12.85 -0.68
N ARG A 181 10.71 13.46 -1.50
CA ARG A 181 9.92 14.63 -1.12
C ARG A 181 8.51 14.56 -1.69
N PRO A 182 7.52 15.15 -0.99
CA PRO A 182 6.13 15.13 -1.44
C PRO A 182 5.87 15.78 -2.81
N ASP A 183 6.72 16.71 -3.23
CA ASP A 183 6.65 17.42 -4.51
C ASP A 183 7.43 16.75 -5.63
N GLN A 184 8.13 15.66 -5.34
CA GLN A 184 9.03 15.02 -6.29
C GLN A 184 8.26 14.13 -7.28
N TRP A 185 8.65 14.27 -8.57
CA TRP A 185 8.22 13.35 -9.60
C TRP A 185 9.19 12.16 -9.69
N PRO A 186 8.71 10.92 -9.93
CA PRO A 186 9.55 9.72 -9.88
C PRO A 186 10.58 9.62 -11.00
N LEU A 187 10.44 10.36 -12.10
CA LEU A 187 11.48 10.43 -13.12
C LEU A 187 12.52 11.47 -12.69
N ILE A 188 13.72 11.01 -12.41
CA ILE A 188 14.81 11.84 -11.96
C ILE A 188 15.78 12.08 -13.11
N LYS A 189 16.13 13.34 -13.31
CA LYS A 189 17.14 13.73 -14.28
C LYS A 189 18.53 13.52 -13.69
N GLN A 190 19.33 12.72 -14.36
CA GLN A 190 20.72 12.46 -13.96
C GLN A 190 21.63 13.68 -14.20
N GLN A 191 22.86 13.63 -13.67
CA GLN A 191 23.84 14.72 -13.85
C GLN A 191 24.21 14.93 -15.30
N ASP A 192 24.19 13.88 -16.13
CA ASP A 192 24.45 13.93 -17.57
C ASP A 192 23.27 14.45 -18.39
N GLY A 193 22.15 14.78 -17.73
CA GLY A 193 20.96 15.30 -18.37
C GLY A 193 19.99 14.22 -18.89
N THR A 194 20.29 12.94 -18.77
CA THR A 194 19.40 11.85 -19.15
C THR A 194 18.35 11.60 -18.08
N TRP A 195 17.22 10.99 -18.48
CA TRP A 195 16.19 10.54 -17.59
C TRP A 195 16.40 9.06 -17.27
N ARG A 196 16.40 8.71 -16.00
CA ARG A 196 16.53 7.32 -15.58
C ARG A 196 15.17 6.64 -15.58
N PHE A 197 15.03 5.60 -16.41
CA PHE A 197 13.84 4.75 -16.48
C PHE A 197 14.21 3.36 -17.01
N GLY A 198 13.57 2.30 -16.47
CA GLY A 198 13.71 0.94 -16.97
C GLY A 198 14.97 0.21 -16.50
N ASP A 199 15.66 0.74 -15.50
CA ASP A 199 16.79 0.08 -14.84
C ASP A 199 16.35 -1.00 -13.84
N SER A 200 15.07 -1.07 -13.57
CA SER A 200 14.45 -1.99 -12.61
C SER A 200 13.30 -2.73 -13.28
N TRP A 201 13.04 -3.95 -12.79
CA TRP A 201 11.98 -4.78 -13.33
C TRP A 201 11.23 -5.54 -12.25
N SER A 202 9.98 -5.93 -12.53
CA SER A 202 9.20 -6.85 -11.72
C SER A 202 8.38 -7.80 -12.58
N ALA A 203 8.02 -8.93 -11.97
CA ALA A 203 7.05 -9.88 -12.50
C ALA A 203 6.13 -10.35 -11.38
N ARG A 204 4.81 -10.46 -11.67
CA ARG A 204 3.81 -10.96 -10.74
C ARG A 204 2.88 -11.94 -11.44
N LEU A 205 2.65 -13.08 -10.79
CA LEU A 205 1.66 -14.07 -11.16
C LEU A 205 0.53 -14.04 -10.13
N THR A 206 -0.71 -13.93 -10.60
CA THR A 206 -1.91 -14.03 -9.78
C THR A 206 -2.78 -15.19 -10.26
N LEU A 207 -3.14 -16.10 -9.36
CA LEU A 207 -4.03 -17.24 -9.62
C LEU A 207 -5.32 -17.08 -8.81
N ARG A 208 -6.46 -17.28 -9.44
CA ARG A 208 -7.81 -17.25 -8.84
C ARG A 208 -8.48 -18.61 -8.99
N PRO A 209 -8.05 -19.65 -8.24
CA PRO A 209 -8.51 -21.03 -8.45
C PRO A 209 -10.00 -21.20 -8.18
N VAL A 210 -10.52 -20.52 -7.17
CA VAL A 210 -11.93 -20.49 -6.79
C VAL A 210 -12.36 -19.07 -6.45
N ALA A 211 -13.68 -18.80 -6.42
CA ALA A 211 -14.21 -17.50 -6.06
C ALA A 211 -13.69 -17.05 -4.69
N GLY A 212 -13.28 -15.81 -4.61
CA GLY A 212 -12.77 -15.19 -3.39
C GLY A 212 -11.31 -15.53 -3.03
N LEU A 213 -10.70 -16.59 -3.60
CA LEU A 213 -9.30 -16.94 -3.32
C LEU A 213 -8.36 -16.43 -4.41
N GLU A 214 -7.34 -15.69 -3.98
CA GLU A 214 -6.28 -15.16 -4.83
C GLU A 214 -4.93 -15.61 -4.25
N LEU A 215 -4.13 -16.27 -5.06
CA LEU A 215 -2.76 -16.67 -4.75
C LEU A 215 -1.82 -15.82 -5.61
N GLN A 216 -0.78 -15.27 -5.02
CA GLN A 216 0.19 -14.43 -5.74
C GLN A 216 1.62 -14.86 -5.47
N GLY A 217 2.46 -14.74 -6.49
CA GLY A 217 3.90 -14.78 -6.38
C GLY A 217 4.49 -13.64 -7.19
N SER A 218 5.46 -12.94 -6.65
CA SER A 218 6.12 -11.83 -7.34
C SER A 218 7.60 -11.78 -7.04
N GLN A 219 8.35 -11.25 -8.01
CA GLN A 219 9.77 -10.96 -7.89
C GLN A 219 10.09 -9.65 -8.56
N ALA A 220 11.06 -8.91 -8.01
CA ALA A 220 11.55 -7.67 -8.57
C ALA A 220 13.06 -7.53 -8.31
N ASN A 221 13.70 -6.78 -9.20
CA ASN A 221 15.02 -6.20 -8.97
C ASN A 221 14.83 -4.68 -9.06
N ALA A 222 15.05 -3.97 -7.96
CA ALA A 222 15.05 -2.53 -7.87
C ALA A 222 16.50 -2.04 -7.80
N HIS A 223 16.93 -1.27 -8.80
CA HIS A 223 18.27 -0.72 -8.84
C HIS A 223 18.35 0.52 -7.96
N SER A 224 19.23 0.50 -6.96
CA SER A 224 19.50 1.64 -6.07
C SER A 224 18.24 2.29 -5.47
N PRO A 225 17.34 1.52 -4.81
CA PRO A 225 16.02 2.03 -4.44
C PRO A 225 16.04 3.13 -3.38
N GLU A 226 17.10 3.21 -2.58
CA GLU A 226 17.20 4.10 -1.42
C GLU A 226 18.41 5.04 -1.48
N HIS A 227 18.98 5.24 -2.65
CA HIS A 227 20.19 6.03 -2.85
C HIS A 227 19.99 7.19 -3.77
N ARG A 228 21.02 8.06 -3.78
CA ARG A 228 21.19 9.02 -4.87
C ARG A 228 20.99 8.29 -6.21
N PRO A 229 20.31 8.90 -7.19
CA PRO A 229 20.00 8.25 -8.44
C PRO A 229 21.18 7.50 -9.04
N GLY A 230 21.05 6.17 -9.12
CA GLY A 230 22.04 5.30 -9.74
C GLY A 230 23.31 4.99 -8.96
N ALA A 231 23.42 5.38 -7.68
CA ALA A 231 24.66 5.23 -6.91
C ALA A 231 24.67 4.05 -5.92
N GLY A 232 23.50 3.43 -5.66
CA GLY A 232 23.38 2.36 -4.68
C GLY A 232 23.40 0.95 -5.24
N GLY A 233 23.35 -0.02 -4.34
CA GLY A 233 23.23 -1.44 -4.67
C GLY A 233 21.80 -1.84 -5.06
N ASP A 234 21.69 -2.98 -5.72
CA ASP A 234 20.40 -3.54 -6.11
C ASP A 234 19.69 -4.21 -4.92
N ALA A 235 18.37 -4.06 -4.87
CA ALA A 235 17.50 -4.81 -3.98
C ALA A 235 16.72 -5.87 -4.76
N VAL A 236 16.98 -7.13 -4.47
CA VAL A 236 16.20 -8.26 -5.00
C VAL A 236 15.07 -8.57 -4.04
N LYS A 237 13.83 -8.42 -4.52
CA LYS A 237 12.62 -8.60 -3.72
C LYS A 237 11.81 -9.80 -4.18
N SER A 238 11.26 -10.56 -3.24
CA SER A 238 10.37 -11.69 -3.49
C SER A 238 9.18 -11.65 -2.54
N SER A 239 7.98 -11.96 -3.04
CA SER A 239 6.78 -12.04 -2.22
C SER A 239 5.88 -13.18 -2.67
N VAL A 240 5.24 -13.83 -1.70
CA VAL A 240 4.19 -14.83 -1.92
C VAL A 240 3.04 -14.52 -0.98
N SER A 241 1.81 -14.56 -1.47
CA SER A 241 0.63 -14.33 -0.65
C SER A 241 -0.56 -15.20 -1.05
N ALA A 242 -1.44 -15.39 -0.07
CA ALA A 242 -2.76 -15.99 -0.25
C ALA A 242 -3.79 -15.04 0.37
N ARG A 243 -4.72 -14.54 -0.45
CA ARG A 243 -5.79 -13.64 -0.04
C ARG A 243 -7.14 -14.29 -0.29
N TRP A 244 -7.97 -14.32 0.73
CA TRP A 244 -9.33 -14.81 0.62
C TRP A 244 -10.32 -13.75 1.08
N LYS A 245 -11.35 -13.52 0.28
CA LYS A 245 -12.45 -12.60 0.59
C LYS A 245 -13.75 -13.20 0.11
N ASP A 246 -14.73 -13.25 0.97
CA ASP A 246 -16.11 -13.62 0.59
C ASP A 246 -17.14 -12.79 1.37
N SER A 247 -18.37 -12.79 0.88
CA SER A 247 -19.45 -12.02 1.46
C SER A 247 -20.69 -12.89 1.58
N PRO A 248 -20.74 -13.85 2.53
CA PRO A 248 -21.94 -14.63 2.79
C PRO A 248 -23.09 -13.72 3.26
N HIS A 249 -24.33 -14.19 3.16
CA HIS A 249 -25.53 -13.41 3.50
C HIS A 249 -25.52 -12.75 4.89
N TRP A 250 -24.74 -13.30 5.83
CA TRP A 250 -24.66 -12.79 7.20
C TRP A 250 -23.54 -11.77 7.43
N GLY A 251 -22.63 -11.55 6.44
CA GLY A 251 -21.52 -10.62 6.64
C GLY A 251 -20.44 -10.68 5.57
N GLU A 252 -19.26 -10.25 5.93
CA GLU A 252 -18.06 -10.22 5.07
C GLU A 252 -16.88 -10.84 5.82
N ARG A 253 -16.07 -11.63 5.13
CA ARG A 253 -14.87 -12.27 5.66
C ARG A 253 -13.68 -11.94 4.76
N TYR A 254 -12.55 -11.69 5.39
CA TYR A 254 -11.28 -11.45 4.74
C TYR A 254 -10.15 -12.11 5.51
N LEU A 255 -9.22 -12.72 4.80
CA LEU A 255 -7.98 -13.28 5.32
C LEU A 255 -6.87 -13.07 4.31
N LEU A 256 -5.71 -12.62 4.78
CA LEU A 256 -4.48 -12.51 4.00
C LEU A 256 -3.35 -13.17 4.78
N ALA A 257 -2.58 -14.02 4.12
CA ALA A 257 -1.29 -14.49 4.56
C ALA A 257 -0.24 -14.06 3.52
N GLU A 258 0.86 -13.46 3.98
CA GLU A 258 1.90 -12.87 3.13
C GLU A 258 3.27 -13.20 3.69
N TRP A 259 4.18 -13.60 2.81
CA TRP A 259 5.61 -13.65 3.06
C TRP A 259 6.32 -12.74 2.07
N ALA A 260 7.28 -11.97 2.57
CA ALA A 260 8.11 -11.12 1.73
C ALA A 260 9.58 -11.22 2.17
N ARG A 261 10.48 -11.01 1.21
CA ARG A 261 11.92 -11.01 1.42
C ARG A 261 12.58 -9.97 0.52
N THR A 262 13.49 -9.21 1.09
CA THR A 262 14.39 -8.30 0.36
C THR A 262 15.83 -8.72 0.66
N SER A 263 16.66 -8.74 -0.38
CA SER A 263 18.09 -9.02 -0.31
C SER A 263 18.83 -7.87 -0.97
N GLU A 264 19.69 -7.20 -0.25
CA GLU A 264 20.44 -6.01 -0.67
C GLU A 264 21.94 -6.30 -0.68
N LEU A 265 22.68 -5.50 -1.45
CA LEU A 265 24.14 -5.58 -1.58
C LEU A 265 24.60 -7.03 -1.82
N GLU A 266 24.06 -7.66 -2.88
CA GLU A 266 24.40 -9.04 -3.27
C GLU A 266 24.18 -10.07 -2.16
N GLY A 267 23.23 -9.82 -1.24
CA GLY A 267 22.88 -10.73 -0.17
C GLY A 267 23.60 -10.48 1.15
N THR A 268 24.35 -9.39 1.26
CA THR A 268 24.97 -8.97 2.52
C THR A 268 23.90 -8.68 3.58
N PHE A 269 22.80 -8.00 3.19
CA PHE A 269 21.65 -7.76 4.04
C PHE A 269 20.43 -8.54 3.51
N VAL A 270 19.78 -9.26 4.40
CA VAL A 270 18.58 -10.02 4.08
C VAL A 270 17.51 -9.73 5.12
N PHE A 271 16.40 -9.17 4.65
CA PHE A 271 15.23 -8.87 5.46
C PHE A 271 14.07 -9.75 5.03
N GLN A 272 13.24 -10.16 5.96
CA GLN A 272 12.08 -11.00 5.65
C GLN A 272 10.92 -10.74 6.60
N SER A 273 9.73 -11.03 6.12
CA SER A 273 8.52 -10.88 6.91
C SER A 273 7.53 -12.00 6.67
N VAL A 274 6.76 -12.28 7.70
CA VAL A 274 5.53 -13.08 7.64
C VAL A 274 4.42 -12.27 8.27
N LEU A 275 3.29 -12.16 7.57
CA LEU A 275 2.12 -11.44 8.02
C LEU A 275 0.87 -12.29 7.81
N VAL A 276 -0.01 -12.30 8.80
CA VAL A 276 -1.37 -12.83 8.67
C VAL A 276 -2.32 -11.77 9.20
N GLU A 277 -3.28 -11.34 8.38
CA GLU A 277 -4.31 -10.41 8.81
C GLU A 277 -5.70 -10.88 8.39
N GLY A 278 -6.70 -10.48 9.14
CA GLY A 278 -8.06 -10.84 8.84
C GLY A 278 -9.11 -9.89 9.39
N MET A 279 -10.31 -10.00 8.82
CA MET A 279 -11.49 -9.25 9.23
C MET A 279 -12.73 -10.14 9.13
N LEU A 280 -13.57 -10.01 10.13
CA LEU A 280 -14.91 -10.57 10.16
C LEU A 280 -15.92 -9.46 10.41
N ARG A 281 -16.85 -9.24 9.49
CA ARG A 281 -17.94 -8.27 9.62
C ARG A 281 -19.28 -8.99 9.77
N ARG A 282 -20.06 -8.54 10.73
CA ARG A 282 -21.46 -8.95 10.92
C ARG A 282 -22.31 -7.73 11.21
N GLY A 283 -23.26 -7.44 10.32
CA GLY A 283 -24.04 -6.21 10.40
C GLY A 283 -23.14 -4.98 10.33
N ARG A 284 -23.21 -4.13 11.35
CA ARG A 284 -22.40 -2.91 11.45
C ARG A 284 -21.03 -3.12 12.08
N TRP A 285 -20.79 -4.25 12.75
CA TRP A 285 -19.59 -4.50 13.53
C TRP A 285 -18.56 -5.31 12.73
N SER A 286 -17.31 -4.97 12.88
CA SER A 286 -16.20 -5.76 12.36
C SER A 286 -15.10 -5.94 13.38
N GLY A 287 -14.70 -7.18 13.59
CA GLY A 287 -13.48 -7.55 14.30
C GLY A 287 -12.33 -7.70 13.30
N ARG A 288 -11.14 -7.25 13.67
CA ARG A 288 -9.95 -7.24 12.83
C ARG A 288 -8.74 -7.70 13.61
N PHE A 289 -7.80 -8.33 12.91
CA PHE A 289 -6.54 -8.71 13.53
C PHE A 289 -5.39 -8.67 12.52
N ARG A 290 -4.16 -8.51 13.02
CA ARG A 290 -2.92 -8.72 12.27
C ARG A 290 -1.88 -9.31 13.21
N LEU A 291 -1.22 -10.35 12.73
CA LEU A 291 -0.05 -10.98 13.34
C LEU A 291 1.10 -10.75 12.36
N GLU A 292 2.17 -10.16 12.81
CA GLU A 292 3.31 -9.84 11.95
C GLU A 292 4.64 -10.13 12.64
N ARG A 293 5.58 -10.64 11.85
CA ARG A 293 6.97 -10.81 12.23
C ARG A 293 7.83 -10.34 11.07
N THR A 294 8.60 -9.29 11.33
CA THR A 294 9.40 -8.63 10.29
C THR A 294 10.82 -8.42 10.79
N ASP A 295 11.78 -8.89 10.02
CA ASP A 295 13.20 -8.55 10.15
C ASP A 295 13.43 -7.33 9.26
N ARG A 296 13.95 -6.24 9.81
CA ARG A 296 14.12 -4.98 9.09
C ARG A 296 15.43 -4.31 9.45
N PRO A 297 15.97 -3.46 8.58
CA PRO A 297 17.08 -2.57 8.94
C PRO A 297 16.60 -1.53 9.95
N GLU A 298 17.46 -1.23 10.92
CA GLU A 298 17.35 -0.05 11.77
C GLU A 298 18.36 0.97 11.30
N GLU A 299 17.87 2.13 10.91
CA GLU A 299 18.69 3.19 10.34
C GLU A 299 18.76 4.39 11.27
N GLU A 300 19.83 5.17 11.15
CA GLU A 300 19.98 6.40 11.90
C GLU A 300 18.91 7.43 11.48
N ARG A 301 18.11 7.87 12.46
CA ARG A 301 17.01 8.83 12.25
C ARG A 301 16.87 9.77 13.43
N LEU A 302 18.02 10.23 13.96
CA LEU A 302 18.05 11.05 15.16
C LEU A 302 17.55 12.47 14.90
N ASP A 303 17.69 12.98 13.66
CA ASP A 303 17.19 14.28 13.25
C ASP A 303 15.91 14.13 12.44
N ASP A 304 15.14 15.17 12.23
CA ASP A 304 13.88 15.13 11.49
C ASP A 304 14.01 14.33 10.16
N PRO A 305 13.70 13.04 10.16
CA PRO A 305 13.97 12.16 9.02
C PRO A 305 13.07 12.44 7.82
N PHE A 306 11.98 13.20 8.03
CA PHE A 306 11.10 13.61 6.95
C PHE A 306 11.66 14.78 6.14
N ARG A 307 12.48 15.64 6.76
CA ARG A 307 13.02 16.85 6.15
C ARG A 307 14.51 16.79 5.92
N SER A 308 15.24 15.96 6.65
CA SER A 308 16.67 15.78 6.45
C SER A 308 16.89 15.06 5.12
N ARG A 309 17.93 15.50 4.40
CA ARG A 309 18.44 14.76 3.26
C ARG A 309 18.90 13.39 3.75
N ARG A 310 18.65 12.35 2.96
CA ARG A 310 19.23 11.03 3.23
C ARG A 310 20.75 11.18 3.44
N PRO A 311 21.31 10.45 4.41
CA PRO A 311 22.75 10.38 4.55
C PRO A 311 23.37 9.98 3.21
N HIS A 312 24.50 10.59 2.88
CA HIS A 312 25.20 10.30 1.63
C HIS A 312 25.79 8.88 1.58
N LEU A 313 25.88 8.26 2.73
CA LEU A 313 26.23 6.86 2.88
C LEU A 313 24.92 6.11 2.96
N GLU A 314 24.66 5.29 1.93
CA GLU A 314 23.74 4.20 2.04
C GLU A 314 24.07 3.54 3.33
N ASN A 315 23.04 3.36 4.11
CA ASN A 315 23.18 2.45 5.19
C ASN A 315 24.00 2.95 6.37
N SER A 316 23.59 4.02 6.95
CA SER A 316 23.72 4.11 8.39
C SER A 316 22.82 3.04 9.05
N ILE A 317 22.87 1.80 8.52
CA ILE A 317 22.19 0.66 9.15
C ILE A 317 22.87 0.45 10.48
N LEU A 318 22.15 0.79 11.54
CA LEU A 318 22.62 0.63 12.92
C LEU A 318 22.53 -0.82 13.38
N GLY A 319 21.83 -1.65 12.64
CA GLY A 319 21.63 -3.06 12.91
C GLY A 319 20.36 -3.62 12.29
N ILE A 320 20.13 -4.89 12.49
CA ILE A 320 18.92 -5.60 12.06
C ILE A 320 18.10 -5.96 13.30
N SER A 321 16.83 -5.63 13.29
CA SER A 321 15.89 -5.96 14.35
C SER A 321 14.75 -6.86 13.85
N ARG A 322 14.17 -7.60 14.78
CA ARG A 322 12.94 -8.38 14.55
C ARG A 322 11.80 -7.80 15.34
N TRP A 323 10.79 -7.37 14.61
CA TRP A 323 9.53 -6.91 15.16
C TRP A 323 8.50 -8.03 15.10
N SER A 324 7.95 -8.39 16.27
CA SER A 324 6.88 -9.37 16.39
C SER A 324 5.68 -8.68 17.02
N LEU A 325 4.69 -8.33 16.22
CA LEU A 325 3.57 -7.50 16.63
C LEU A 325 2.24 -8.22 16.42
N ASN A 326 1.30 -7.93 17.32
CA ASN A 326 -0.07 -8.39 17.26
C ASN A 326 -0.98 -7.17 17.33
N THR A 327 -1.85 -6.99 16.36
CA THR A 327 -2.84 -5.93 16.33
C THR A 327 -4.23 -6.52 16.38
N LEU A 328 -5.07 -6.00 17.27
CA LEU A 328 -6.49 -6.34 17.36
C LEU A 328 -7.30 -5.07 17.17
N GLY A 329 -8.40 -5.15 16.45
CA GLY A 329 -9.26 -4.02 16.17
C GLY A 329 -10.74 -4.38 16.24
N LEU A 330 -11.53 -3.41 16.68
CA LEU A 330 -12.98 -3.45 16.61
C LEU A 330 -13.47 -2.18 15.93
N ALA A 331 -14.40 -2.31 14.99
CA ALA A 331 -14.96 -1.17 14.32
C ALA A 331 -16.46 -1.28 14.11
N THR A 332 -17.15 -0.13 13.98
CA THR A 332 -18.58 -0.07 13.68
C THR A 332 -18.86 0.91 12.55
N ASP A 333 -19.62 0.46 11.56
CA ASP A 333 -20.10 1.30 10.47
C ASP A 333 -21.23 2.22 10.97
N LEU A 334 -21.08 3.51 10.79
CA LEU A 334 -22.09 4.53 11.13
C LEU A 334 -23.03 4.81 9.94
N ALA A 335 -22.52 4.66 8.71
CA ALA A 335 -23.32 4.74 7.49
C ALA A 335 -23.95 3.38 7.16
N ARG A 336 -24.91 3.40 6.20
CA ARG A 336 -25.53 2.15 5.72
C ARG A 336 -24.47 1.27 5.06
N PRO A 337 -24.33 0.00 5.47
CA PRO A 337 -23.42 -0.93 4.82
C PRO A 337 -23.73 -1.07 3.32
N GLY A 338 -22.68 -1.08 2.49
CA GLY A 338 -22.82 -1.22 1.02
C GLY A 338 -23.05 0.10 0.26
N GLY A 339 -23.28 1.22 0.95
CA GLY A 339 -23.40 2.54 0.32
C GLY A 339 -22.05 3.11 -0.14
N MET A 340 -22.08 4.10 -1.03
CA MET A 340 -20.88 4.82 -1.45
C MET A 340 -20.24 5.59 -0.28
N LEU A 341 -21.04 6.17 0.61
CA LEU A 341 -20.55 6.84 1.82
C LEU A 341 -20.21 5.79 2.87
N GLN A 342 -18.99 5.83 3.36
CA GLN A 342 -18.45 4.98 4.40
C GLN A 342 -18.07 5.86 5.58
N LEU A 343 -18.68 5.61 6.71
CA LEU A 343 -18.34 6.26 7.97
C LEU A 343 -18.14 5.18 9.01
N MET A 344 -17.01 5.17 9.67
CA MET A 344 -16.64 4.11 10.59
C MET A 344 -15.91 4.66 11.80
N LEU A 345 -16.31 4.22 12.98
CA LEU A 345 -15.53 4.36 14.20
C LEU A 345 -14.75 3.08 14.45
N PHE A 346 -13.53 3.22 14.96
CA PHE A 346 -12.71 2.06 15.31
C PHE A 346 -11.85 2.31 16.55
N VAL A 347 -11.44 1.21 17.16
CA VAL A 347 -10.38 1.13 18.14
C VAL A 347 -9.45 -0.01 17.76
N GLU A 348 -8.14 0.22 17.83
CA GLU A 348 -7.09 -0.74 17.51
C GLU A 348 -6.03 -0.73 18.61
N GLY A 349 -5.62 -1.90 19.07
CA GLY A 349 -4.53 -2.08 20.01
C GLY A 349 -3.44 -2.93 19.36
N THR A 350 -2.20 -2.44 19.38
CA THR A 350 -1.01 -3.18 18.92
C THR A 350 -0.09 -3.42 20.11
N PHE A 351 0.44 -4.62 20.21
CA PHE A 351 1.41 -4.99 21.24
C PHE A 351 2.39 -6.02 20.68
N GLY A 352 3.59 -6.01 21.19
CA GLY A 352 4.60 -6.94 20.74
C GLY A 352 5.98 -6.70 21.30
N GLN A 353 6.97 -7.22 20.59
CA GLN A 353 8.37 -7.18 20.99
C GLN A 353 9.28 -6.83 19.83
N VAL A 354 10.35 -6.13 20.15
CA VAL A 354 11.49 -5.86 19.29
C VAL A 354 12.72 -6.60 19.81
N LYS A 355 13.42 -7.30 18.93
CA LYS A 355 14.66 -8.02 19.28
C LYS A 355 15.76 -7.63 18.31
N LYS A 356 16.95 -7.40 18.83
CA LYS A 356 18.19 -7.29 18.06
C LYS A 356 18.53 -8.65 17.43
N LEU A 357 18.95 -8.66 16.16
CA LEU A 357 19.30 -9.88 15.42
C LEU A 357 20.78 -9.98 15.07
N ASP A 358 21.53 -8.90 15.09
CA ASP A 358 22.93 -8.82 14.71
C ASP A 358 23.77 -8.10 15.79
N ASP A 359 25.07 -7.97 15.53
CA ASP A 359 26.00 -7.25 16.41
C ASP A 359 26.05 -5.74 16.12
N GLY A 360 25.11 -5.20 15.36
CA GLY A 360 24.99 -3.78 15.06
C GLY A 360 24.87 -2.91 16.32
N ILE A 361 24.92 -1.59 16.14
CA ILE A 361 24.85 -0.62 17.24
C ILE A 361 23.44 -0.53 17.84
N PHE A 362 22.39 -0.80 17.05
CA PHE A 362 21.02 -0.71 17.51
C PHE A 362 20.75 -1.66 18.69
N ASP A 363 20.26 -1.10 19.77
CA ASP A 363 19.82 -1.83 20.95
C ASP A 363 18.42 -1.36 21.38
N PRO A 364 17.39 -2.21 21.30
CA PRO A 364 16.03 -1.85 21.72
C PRO A 364 15.96 -1.41 23.18
N ILE A 365 16.73 -2.02 24.06
CA ILE A 365 16.74 -1.65 25.48
C ILE A 365 17.35 -0.27 25.68
N GLY A 366 18.46 0.02 25.00
CA GLY A 366 19.10 1.35 25.05
C GLY A 366 18.22 2.44 24.49
N LEU A 367 17.45 2.15 23.39
CA LEU A 367 16.63 3.14 22.72
C LEU A 367 15.26 3.35 23.39
N TYR A 368 14.57 2.27 23.76
CA TYR A 368 13.20 2.30 24.28
C TYR A 368 13.10 2.06 25.78
N GLY A 369 14.18 1.65 26.44
CA GLY A 369 14.18 1.20 27.85
C GLY A 369 13.59 -0.20 28.05
N THR A 370 13.07 -0.83 26.99
CA THR A 370 12.41 -2.15 27.03
C THR A 370 12.41 -2.77 25.63
N THR A 371 12.17 -4.07 25.56
CA THR A 371 11.90 -4.79 24.32
C THR A 371 10.42 -4.88 23.98
N SER A 372 9.54 -4.51 24.90
CA SER A 372 8.09 -4.57 24.72
C SER A 372 7.57 -3.23 24.18
N VAL A 373 6.73 -3.27 23.16
CA VAL A 373 6.14 -2.09 22.55
C VAL A 373 4.63 -2.21 22.50
N GLY A 374 3.94 -1.08 22.58
CA GLY A 374 2.49 -1.02 22.56
C GLY A 374 1.97 0.26 21.92
N GLU A 375 0.79 0.18 21.32
CA GLU A 375 0.09 1.32 20.75
C GLU A 375 -1.43 1.12 20.86
N LEU A 376 -2.13 2.16 21.26
CA LEU A 376 -3.58 2.24 21.23
C LEU A 376 -4.00 3.33 20.25
N ARG A 377 -4.96 3.01 19.37
CA ARG A 377 -5.52 3.91 18.37
C ARG A 377 -7.03 3.97 18.50
N ILE A 378 -7.58 5.15 18.39
CA ILE A 378 -9.02 5.39 18.28
C ILE A 378 -9.21 6.35 17.12
N GLY A 379 -10.09 6.02 16.18
CA GLY A 379 -10.23 6.82 14.99
C GLY A 379 -11.61 6.79 14.38
N PHE A 380 -11.82 7.79 13.51
CA PHE A 380 -12.99 7.95 12.67
C PHE A 380 -12.51 7.95 11.20
N SER A 381 -12.97 6.98 10.43
CA SER A 381 -12.70 6.92 9.00
C SER A 381 -13.91 7.40 8.22
N ALA A 382 -13.68 8.29 7.26
CA ALA A 382 -14.66 8.75 6.29
C ALA A 382 -14.17 8.40 4.88
N GLY A 383 -15.03 7.82 4.06
CA GLY A 383 -14.70 7.45 2.68
C GLY A 383 -15.90 7.59 1.75
N TRP A 384 -15.61 7.78 0.48
CA TRP A 384 -16.57 7.81 -0.61
C TRP A 384 -16.04 6.96 -1.75
N GLY A 385 -16.77 5.91 -2.12
CA GLY A 385 -16.41 5.02 -3.24
C GLY A 385 -15.20 4.10 -3.03
N MET A 386 -14.49 4.18 -1.91
CA MET A 386 -13.20 3.49 -1.68
C MET A 386 -13.31 2.02 -1.30
N ARG A 387 -14.50 1.51 -0.97
CA ARG A 387 -14.67 0.19 -0.33
C ARG A 387 -14.03 -0.99 -1.06
N ASN A 388 -14.06 -0.95 -2.38
CA ASN A 388 -13.53 -2.03 -3.22
C ASN A 388 -12.31 -1.57 -4.04
N HIS A 389 -11.83 -0.35 -3.80
CA HIS A 389 -10.66 0.15 -4.49
C HIS A 389 -9.40 -0.56 -3.97
N ARG A 390 -8.58 -1.05 -4.89
CA ARG A 390 -7.30 -1.71 -4.61
C ARG A 390 -6.21 -0.95 -5.35
N MET A 391 -5.42 -0.18 -4.64
CA MET A 391 -4.27 0.52 -5.21
C MET A 391 -3.25 -0.48 -5.76
N GLY A 392 -2.59 -0.14 -6.85
CA GLY A 392 -1.65 -1.04 -7.52
C GLY A 392 -2.29 -2.14 -8.35
N ARG A 393 -3.60 -2.02 -8.64
CA ARG A 393 -4.36 -2.92 -9.52
C ARG A 393 -4.93 -2.14 -10.69
N TYR A 394 -4.26 -2.20 -11.81
CA TYR A 394 -4.56 -1.41 -13.00
C TYR A 394 -5.13 -2.22 -14.14
N GLY A 395 -5.75 -1.53 -15.09
CA GLY A 395 -6.07 -2.05 -16.41
C GLY A 395 -6.88 -3.35 -16.37
N VAL A 396 -6.33 -4.40 -16.96
CA VAL A 396 -6.97 -5.72 -17.07
C VAL A 396 -7.32 -6.29 -15.70
N LEU A 397 -6.44 -6.12 -14.72
CA LEU A 397 -6.66 -6.65 -13.37
C LEU A 397 -7.75 -5.87 -12.62
N ALA A 398 -7.82 -4.55 -12.81
CA ALA A 398 -8.88 -3.73 -12.23
C ALA A 398 -10.27 -4.11 -12.80
N SER A 399 -10.37 -4.38 -14.09
CA SER A 399 -11.62 -4.80 -14.73
C SER A 399 -12.05 -6.21 -14.31
N ALA A 400 -11.11 -7.15 -14.14
CA ALA A 400 -11.41 -8.50 -13.68
C ALA A 400 -12.03 -8.52 -12.27
N HIS A 401 -11.63 -7.60 -11.40
CA HIS A 401 -12.23 -7.47 -10.07
C HIS A 401 -13.67 -6.91 -10.13
N ALA A 402 -13.95 -5.97 -11.02
CA ALA A 402 -15.29 -5.43 -11.19
C ALA A 402 -16.29 -6.47 -11.68
N ASP A 403 -15.88 -7.37 -12.57
CA ASP A 403 -16.72 -8.44 -13.09
C ASP A 403 -17.05 -9.51 -12.04
N HIS A 404 -16.13 -9.81 -11.14
CA HIS A 404 -16.37 -10.75 -10.03
C HIS A 404 -17.30 -10.19 -8.95
N ASP A 405 -17.23 -8.90 -8.65
CA ASP A 405 -18.14 -8.25 -7.72
C ASP A 405 -19.55 -8.13 -8.31
N ALA A 406 -19.68 -7.89 -9.61
CA ALA A 406 -20.97 -7.82 -10.30
C ALA A 406 -21.68 -9.19 -10.40
N SER A 407 -20.95 -10.29 -10.61
CA SER A 407 -21.51 -11.63 -10.68
C SER A 407 -22.06 -12.13 -9.34
N GLY A 408 -21.57 -11.61 -8.22
CA GLY A 408 -22.09 -11.89 -6.87
C GLY A 408 -23.40 -11.18 -6.54
N MET A 409 -23.77 -10.14 -7.28
CA MET A 409 -25.01 -9.36 -7.06
C MET A 409 -26.22 -9.82 -7.89
N SER A 410 -26.03 -10.70 -8.88
CA SER A 410 -27.10 -11.09 -9.81
C SER A 410 -27.90 -12.33 -9.40
N ASN A 411 -27.65 -12.91 -8.23
CA ASN A 411 -28.34 -14.10 -7.73
C ASN A 411 -29.12 -13.85 -6.43
N HIS A 412 -29.85 -12.72 -6.34
CA HIS A 412 -30.89 -12.56 -5.29
C HIS A 412 -32.11 -11.82 -5.85
#